data_0763b80daa4dcec0452ad837eab9dcac
#
_entry.id   0763b80daa4dcec0452ad837eab9dcac
#
_cell.length_a   1.000
_cell.length_b   1.000
_cell.length_c   1.000
_cell.angle_alpha   90.00
_cell.angle_beta   90.00
_cell.angle_gamma   90.00
#
_symmetry.space_group_name_H-M   'P 1'
#
loop_
_entity.id
_entity.type
_entity.pdbx_description
1 polymer ?
#
loop_
_entity_poly.entity_id
_entity_poly.type
_entity_poly.pdbx_seq_one_letter_code
_entity_poly.pdbx_strand_id
1 'polypeptide(L)'
;IDDWLSKLLEVVDLKNTIIILTSDHGEYIPLLKTENGLINLESTTSEQNLWKMGNKVPKNLFPLKKKIGKIIRSSRKKLNSSKINDDILSTYEKRVLFGSRMSEGHRMFDDLLKIPLVMTGPNVPCNNIVKKMIRQVDIFPSILNLISLPSPNNIDGENIFSLKYD
;
A
#
# COMPACT_ATOMS: atom_id res chain seq x y z
N ILE A 1 8.15 0.95 15.41
CA ILE A 1 8.88 0.06 14.46
C ILE A 1 10.36 0.37 14.54
N ASP A 2 10.76 1.64 14.48
CA ASP A 2 12.17 2.08 14.48
C ASP A 2 12.95 1.56 15.70
N ASP A 3 12.41 1.73 16.90
CA ASP A 3 13.01 1.22 18.14
C ASP A 3 13.19 -0.32 18.15
N TRP A 4 12.29 -1.04 17.48
CA TRP A 4 12.39 -2.50 17.36
C TRP A 4 13.47 -2.91 16.37
N LEU A 5 13.55 -2.23 15.23
CA LEU A 5 14.59 -2.45 14.24
C LEU A 5 15.96 -2.15 14.82
N SER A 6 16.11 -1.05 15.58
CA SER A 6 17.36 -0.71 16.25
C SER A 6 17.84 -1.84 17.16
N LYS A 7 16.97 -2.36 18.02
CA LYS A 7 17.31 -3.48 18.91
C LYS A 7 17.66 -4.77 18.16
N LEU A 8 17.00 -5.03 17.05
CA LEU A 8 17.31 -6.19 16.21
C LEU A 8 18.73 -6.03 15.60
N LEU A 9 19.05 -4.84 15.11
CA LEU A 9 20.35 -4.55 14.50
C LEU A 9 21.51 -4.62 15.48
N GLU A 10 21.28 -4.40 16.78
CA GLU A 10 22.29 -4.55 17.84
C GLU A 10 22.76 -5.99 18.06
N VAL A 11 21.89 -6.97 17.77
CA VAL A 11 22.17 -8.40 18.01
C VAL A 11 22.53 -9.18 16.76
N VAL A 12 22.36 -8.60 15.58
CA VAL A 12 22.64 -9.26 14.30
C VAL A 12 24.05 -8.98 13.84
N ASP A 13 24.80 -10.03 13.47
CA ASP A 13 26.10 -9.88 12.80
C ASP A 13 25.91 -9.44 11.33
N LEU A 14 25.98 -8.15 11.09
CA LEU A 14 25.81 -7.55 9.77
C LEU A 14 26.87 -7.96 8.75
N LYS A 15 28.01 -8.52 9.21
CA LYS A 15 29.05 -9.03 8.30
C LYS A 15 28.68 -10.36 7.64
N ASN A 16 27.82 -11.13 8.30
CA ASN A 16 27.43 -12.47 7.87
C ASN A 16 25.91 -12.61 7.63
N THR A 17 25.15 -11.52 7.77
CA THR A 17 23.69 -11.56 7.65
C THR A 17 23.20 -10.59 6.60
N ILE A 18 22.38 -11.08 5.68
CA ILE A 18 21.62 -10.23 4.76
C ILE A 18 20.28 -9.92 5.42
N ILE A 19 19.97 -8.62 5.54
CA ILE A 19 18.70 -8.15 6.07
C ILE A 19 17.86 -7.62 4.90
N ILE A 20 16.62 -8.08 4.84
CA ILE A 20 15.63 -7.65 3.85
C ILE A 20 14.42 -7.12 4.59
N LEU A 21 14.11 -5.85 4.41
CA LEU A 21 12.93 -5.19 4.95
C LEU A 21 11.94 -4.95 3.81
N THR A 22 10.78 -5.53 3.94
CA THR A 22 9.66 -5.38 3.00
C THR A 22 8.33 -5.60 3.72
N SER A 23 7.23 -5.54 3.00
CA SER A 23 5.89 -5.88 3.51
C SER A 23 5.14 -6.74 2.50
N ASP A 24 4.08 -7.40 2.94
CA ASP A 24 3.17 -8.19 2.11
C ASP A 24 2.27 -7.30 1.24
N HIS A 25 1.84 -6.17 1.77
CA HIS A 25 1.08 -5.11 1.08
C HIS A 25 1.37 -3.75 1.71
N GLY A 26 0.97 -2.70 1.03
CA GLY A 26 0.97 -1.35 1.57
C GLY A 26 -0.24 -1.10 2.48
N GLU A 27 -0.35 0.12 3.00
CA GLU A 27 -1.46 0.54 3.85
C GLU A 27 -2.19 1.70 3.19
N TYR A 28 -3.51 1.71 3.33
CA TYR A 28 -4.32 2.82 2.86
C TYR A 28 -4.11 4.05 3.75
N ILE A 29 -3.53 5.08 3.17
CA ILE A 29 -3.32 6.36 3.86
C ILE A 29 -4.53 7.27 3.61
N PRO A 30 -5.38 7.54 4.61
CA PRO A 30 -6.58 8.36 4.45
C PRO A 30 -6.28 9.87 4.41
N LEU A 31 -5.16 10.24 3.82
CA LEU A 31 -4.72 11.63 3.67
C LEU A 31 -4.48 11.93 2.20
N LEU A 32 -5.07 13.02 1.71
CA LEU A 32 -4.81 13.53 0.38
C LEU A 32 -4.04 14.84 0.51
N LYS A 33 -2.85 14.90 -0.07
CA LYS A 33 -2.07 16.14 -0.14
C LYS A 33 -2.54 16.91 -1.37
N THR A 34 -3.01 18.13 -1.16
CA THR A 34 -3.37 19.08 -2.21
C THR A 34 -2.51 20.33 -2.09
N GLU A 35 -2.56 21.18 -3.10
CA GLU A 35 -1.89 22.49 -3.04
C GLU A 35 -2.35 23.34 -1.84
N ASN A 36 -3.59 23.17 -1.40
CA ASN A 36 -4.20 23.88 -0.28
C ASN A 36 -3.99 23.19 1.09
N GLY A 37 -3.18 22.12 1.15
CA GLY A 37 -2.86 21.39 2.37
C GLY A 37 -3.30 19.94 2.38
N LEU A 38 -3.28 19.33 3.58
CA LEU A 38 -3.66 17.94 3.81
C LEU A 38 -5.16 17.83 4.08
N ILE A 39 -5.84 16.98 3.32
CA ILE A 39 -7.25 16.65 3.52
C ILE A 39 -7.33 15.29 4.18
N ASN A 40 -7.87 15.25 5.41
CA ASN A 40 -8.16 13.99 6.07
C ASN A 40 -9.40 13.36 5.43
N LEU A 41 -9.21 12.17 4.93
CA LEU A 41 -10.23 11.39 4.25
C LEU A 41 -10.80 10.28 5.16
N GLU A 42 -10.48 10.21 6.43
CA GLU A 42 -11.04 9.23 7.37
C GLU A 42 -12.56 9.31 7.45
N SER A 43 -13.16 8.16 7.66
CA SER A 43 -14.61 8.08 7.90
C SER A 43 -14.93 8.69 9.25
N THR A 44 -15.91 9.57 9.30
CA THR A 44 -16.38 10.12 10.58
C THR A 44 -16.95 9.02 11.48
N THR A 45 -16.94 9.22 12.79
CA THR A 45 -17.51 8.28 13.76
C THR A 45 -18.96 7.90 13.43
N SER A 46 -19.74 8.88 12.99
CA SER A 46 -21.14 8.66 12.55
C SER A 46 -21.21 7.74 11.33
N GLU A 47 -20.33 7.93 10.36
CA GLU A 47 -20.24 7.09 9.15
C GLU A 47 -19.84 5.66 9.51
N GLN A 48 -18.83 5.50 10.39
CA GLN A 48 -18.41 4.19 10.89
C GLN A 48 -19.54 3.45 11.61
N ASN A 49 -20.31 4.14 12.45
CA ASN A 49 -21.44 3.56 13.16
C ASN A 49 -22.56 3.14 12.20
N LEU A 50 -22.86 3.93 11.17
CA LEU A 50 -23.81 3.56 10.12
C LEU A 50 -23.37 2.30 9.37
N TRP A 51 -22.08 2.16 9.09
CA TRP A 51 -21.55 0.97 8.44
C TRP A 51 -21.62 -0.27 9.35
N LYS A 52 -21.28 -0.12 10.64
CA LYS A 52 -21.41 -1.21 11.62
C LYS A 52 -22.85 -1.68 11.74
N MET A 53 -23.82 -0.76 11.76
CA MET A 53 -25.24 -1.10 11.72
C MET A 53 -25.63 -1.80 10.41
N GLY A 54 -25.14 -1.29 9.28
CA GLY A 54 -25.38 -1.90 7.96
C GLY A 54 -24.85 -3.33 7.84
N ASN A 55 -23.79 -3.69 8.55
CA ASN A 55 -23.25 -5.05 8.56
C ASN A 55 -24.11 -6.05 9.36
N LYS A 56 -24.94 -5.56 10.28
CA LYS A 56 -25.89 -6.36 11.07
C LYS A 56 -27.25 -6.59 10.35
N VAL A 57 -27.44 -5.96 9.19
CA VAL A 57 -28.71 -6.05 8.44
C VAL A 57 -28.88 -7.46 7.83
N PRO A 58 -30.00 -8.14 8.08
CA PRO A 58 -30.30 -9.44 7.50
C PRO A 58 -30.31 -9.43 5.97
N LYS A 59 -30.05 -10.59 5.35
CA LYS A 59 -29.92 -10.73 3.88
C LYS A 59 -31.16 -10.26 3.12
N ASN A 60 -32.34 -10.44 3.65
CA ASN A 60 -33.63 -10.01 3.06
C ASN A 60 -33.77 -8.49 2.95
N LEU A 61 -33.02 -7.71 3.73
CA LEU A 61 -33.03 -6.25 3.68
C LEU A 61 -31.84 -5.66 2.90
N PHE A 62 -31.15 -6.47 2.11
CA PHE A 62 -30.04 -6.07 1.26
C PHE A 62 -30.34 -4.88 0.31
N PRO A 63 -31.57 -4.78 -0.30
CA PRO A 63 -31.91 -3.63 -1.14
C PRO A 63 -31.89 -2.30 -0.37
N LEU A 64 -32.33 -2.34 0.91
CA LEU A 64 -32.31 -1.19 1.80
C LEU A 64 -30.85 -0.78 2.14
N LYS A 65 -30.02 -1.76 2.44
CA LYS A 65 -28.56 -1.53 2.66
C LYS A 65 -27.92 -0.85 1.46
N LYS A 66 -28.24 -1.26 0.22
CA LYS A 66 -27.77 -0.61 -1.01
C LYS A 66 -28.20 0.85 -1.13
N LYS A 67 -29.46 1.16 -0.79
CA LYS A 67 -29.98 2.55 -0.79
C LYS A 67 -29.24 3.43 0.21
N ILE A 68 -29.08 2.96 1.46
CA ILE A 68 -28.35 3.67 2.51
C ILE A 68 -26.90 3.91 2.07
N GLY A 69 -26.22 2.90 1.54
CA GLY A 69 -24.86 3.04 1.03
C GLY A 69 -24.71 4.05 -0.13
N LYS A 70 -25.75 4.19 -0.98
CA LYS A 70 -25.77 5.23 -2.02
C LYS A 70 -25.92 6.62 -1.42
N ILE A 71 -26.79 6.79 -0.41
CA ILE A 71 -26.99 8.08 0.27
C ILE A 71 -25.70 8.54 0.97
N ILE A 72 -25.05 7.66 1.73
CA ILE A 72 -23.79 7.97 2.41
C ILE A 72 -22.73 8.40 1.39
N ARG A 73 -22.60 7.69 0.27
CA ARG A 73 -21.66 8.03 -0.80
C ARG A 73 -21.96 9.38 -1.46
N SER A 74 -23.24 9.65 -1.73
CA SER A 74 -23.62 10.94 -2.36
C SER A 74 -23.43 12.13 -1.40
N SER A 75 -23.73 11.96 -0.13
CA SER A 75 -23.50 12.98 0.89
C SER A 75 -22.01 13.27 1.08
N ARG A 76 -21.18 12.22 1.10
CA ARG A 76 -19.73 12.35 1.15
C ARG A 76 -19.16 13.05 -0.08
N LYS A 77 -19.65 12.68 -1.27
CA LYS A 77 -19.27 13.36 -2.51
C LYS A 77 -19.56 14.86 -2.43
N LYS A 78 -20.74 15.25 -1.96
CA LYS A 78 -21.11 16.67 -1.80
C LYS A 78 -20.23 17.39 -0.77
N LEU A 79 -19.97 16.79 0.38
CA LEU A 79 -19.13 17.38 1.43
C LEU A 79 -17.68 17.55 1.01
N ASN A 80 -17.17 16.61 0.24
CA ASN A 80 -15.79 16.65 -0.22
C ASN A 80 -15.62 17.58 -1.43
N SER A 81 -16.56 17.60 -2.36
CA SER A 81 -16.52 18.52 -3.52
C SER A 81 -16.68 19.98 -3.13
N SER A 82 -17.35 20.28 -2.02
CA SER A 82 -17.41 21.68 -1.50
C SER A 82 -16.08 22.18 -0.91
N LYS A 83 -15.16 21.27 -0.59
CA LYS A 83 -13.86 21.61 0.01
C LYS A 83 -12.71 21.63 -1.00
N ILE A 84 -12.96 21.14 -2.21
CA ILE A 84 -11.90 20.92 -3.20
C ILE A 84 -12.42 21.31 -4.57
N ASN A 85 -11.62 22.07 -5.31
CA ASN A 85 -11.91 22.35 -6.71
C ASN A 85 -11.65 21.07 -7.52
N ASP A 86 -12.73 20.45 -8.02
CA ASP A 86 -12.69 19.17 -8.76
C ASP A 86 -11.79 19.22 -10.01
N ASP A 87 -11.57 20.41 -10.57
CA ASP A 87 -10.81 20.60 -11.81
C ASP A 87 -9.29 20.45 -11.61
N ILE A 88 -8.81 20.61 -10.38
CA ILE A 88 -7.37 20.53 -10.02
C ILE A 88 -6.94 19.09 -9.70
N LEU A 89 -7.88 18.21 -9.41
CA LEU A 89 -7.58 16.85 -9.00
C LEU A 89 -7.27 15.92 -10.17
N SER A 90 -6.19 15.15 -10.05
CA SER A 90 -5.87 14.04 -10.94
C SER A 90 -6.95 12.95 -10.91
N THR A 91 -6.97 12.10 -11.92
CA THR A 91 -7.90 10.94 -11.97
C THR A 91 -7.71 10.00 -10.76
N TYR A 92 -6.49 9.86 -10.28
CA TYR A 92 -6.15 9.06 -9.09
C TYR A 92 -6.76 9.70 -7.83
N GLU A 93 -6.53 10.99 -7.60
CA GLU A 93 -7.05 11.72 -6.46
C GLU A 93 -8.59 11.72 -6.43
N LYS A 94 -9.24 11.87 -7.59
CA LYS A 94 -10.70 11.72 -7.72
C LYS A 94 -11.17 10.32 -7.29
N ARG A 95 -10.47 9.26 -7.68
CA ARG A 95 -10.79 7.89 -7.26
C ARG A 95 -10.62 7.70 -5.75
N VAL A 96 -9.55 8.21 -5.18
CA VAL A 96 -9.28 8.15 -3.73
C VAL A 96 -10.36 8.92 -2.96
N LEU A 97 -10.70 10.12 -3.40
CA LEU A 97 -11.66 10.99 -2.74
C LEU A 97 -13.10 10.44 -2.78
N PHE A 98 -13.54 9.98 -3.95
CA PHE A 98 -14.93 9.55 -4.18
C PHE A 98 -15.13 8.05 -4.03
N GLY A 99 -14.06 7.32 -3.88
CA GLY A 99 -14.13 5.89 -3.68
C GLY A 99 -14.77 5.51 -2.34
N SER A 100 -15.46 4.34 -2.28
CA SER A 100 -15.96 3.78 -1.01
C SER A 100 -14.83 3.12 -0.27
N ARG A 101 -14.52 3.53 0.93
CA ARG A 101 -13.38 3.06 1.74
C ARG A 101 -13.64 1.79 2.51
N MET A 102 -14.91 1.38 2.59
CA MET A 102 -15.33 0.21 3.38
C MET A 102 -15.24 -1.12 2.62
N SER A 103 -14.80 -1.13 1.37
CA SER A 103 -14.52 -2.34 0.61
C SER A 103 -13.01 -2.45 0.32
N GLU A 104 -12.22 -2.48 1.38
CA GLU A 104 -10.75 -2.55 1.30
C GLU A 104 -10.25 -3.75 0.48
N GLY A 105 -11.01 -4.85 0.47
CA GLY A 105 -10.64 -6.08 -0.23
C GLY A 105 -10.69 -6.06 -1.76
N HIS A 106 -11.09 -4.96 -2.41
CA HIS A 106 -11.32 -4.95 -3.86
C HIS A 106 -10.64 -3.79 -4.60
N ARG A 107 -9.68 -3.12 -3.98
CA ARG A 107 -9.03 -1.97 -4.59
C ARG A 107 -7.53 -2.14 -4.64
N MET A 108 -7.02 -2.10 -5.85
CA MET A 108 -5.60 -2.08 -6.13
C MET A 108 -5.15 -0.64 -6.35
N PHE A 109 -5.12 0.16 -5.27
CA PHE A 109 -4.47 1.46 -5.30
C PHE A 109 -2.96 1.30 -5.16
N ASP A 110 -2.23 2.24 -5.70
CA ASP A 110 -0.77 2.29 -5.59
C ASP A 110 -0.29 2.20 -4.14
N ASP A 111 -1.01 2.83 -3.20
CA ASP A 111 -0.69 2.81 -1.77
C ASP A 111 -0.70 1.40 -1.17
N LEU A 112 -1.50 0.49 -1.74
CA LEU A 112 -1.57 -0.91 -1.33
C LEU A 112 -0.59 -1.81 -2.10
N LEU A 113 -0.21 -1.41 -3.31
CA LEU A 113 0.66 -2.20 -4.19
C LEU A 113 2.13 -1.81 -4.09
N LYS A 114 2.42 -0.53 -3.84
CA LYS A 114 3.78 -0.03 -3.69
C LYS A 114 4.24 -0.23 -2.25
N ILE A 115 5.11 -1.20 -2.08
CA ILE A 115 5.71 -1.54 -0.80
C ILE A 115 7.20 -1.17 -0.81
N PRO A 116 7.78 -0.84 0.34
CA PRO A 116 9.21 -0.62 0.45
C PRO A 116 9.97 -1.94 0.28
N LEU A 117 11.16 -1.87 -0.32
CA LEU A 117 12.14 -2.93 -0.29
C LEU A 117 13.50 -2.30 0.03
N VAL A 118 14.08 -2.72 1.14
CA VAL A 118 15.43 -2.33 1.55
C VAL A 118 16.24 -3.59 1.79
N MET A 119 17.42 -3.65 1.22
CA MET A 119 18.35 -4.76 1.40
C MET A 119 19.68 -4.24 1.92
N THR A 120 20.27 -4.94 2.87
CA THR A 120 21.63 -4.63 3.38
C THR A 120 22.33 -5.92 3.82
N GLY A 121 23.66 -5.91 3.80
CA GLY A 121 24.48 -7.05 4.19
C GLY A 121 25.52 -7.43 3.15
N PRO A 122 26.18 -8.59 3.29
CA PRO A 122 27.21 -9.05 2.37
C PRO A 122 26.70 -9.15 0.92
N ASN A 123 27.52 -8.71 -0.02
CA ASN A 123 27.27 -8.71 -1.47
C ASN A 123 26.11 -7.80 -1.93
N VAL A 124 25.46 -7.08 -1.04
CA VAL A 124 24.44 -6.09 -1.42
C VAL A 124 25.15 -4.80 -1.86
N PRO A 125 24.87 -4.26 -3.07
CA PRO A 125 25.46 -3.01 -3.52
C PRO A 125 25.13 -1.85 -2.57
N CYS A 126 26.16 -1.17 -2.07
CA CYS A 126 25.98 -0.02 -1.18
C CYS A 126 25.50 1.21 -1.93
N ASN A 127 24.67 2.02 -1.28
CA ASN A 127 24.18 3.31 -1.79
C ASN A 127 23.52 3.25 -3.18
N ASN A 128 22.96 2.12 -3.53
CA ASN A 128 22.26 1.94 -4.79
C ASN A 128 20.74 2.12 -4.59
N ILE A 129 20.10 2.89 -5.48
CA ILE A 129 18.67 3.08 -5.51
C ILE A 129 18.14 2.56 -6.84
N VAL A 130 17.46 1.43 -6.80
CA VAL A 130 16.78 0.88 -7.97
C VAL A 130 15.48 1.67 -8.20
N LYS A 131 15.42 2.42 -9.30
CA LYS A 131 14.26 3.25 -9.67
C LYS A 131 13.17 2.50 -10.42
N LYS A 132 13.52 1.36 -10.96
CA LYS A 132 12.61 0.50 -11.70
C LYS A 132 11.68 -0.24 -10.76
N MET A 133 10.47 -0.51 -11.20
CA MET A 133 9.50 -1.27 -10.42
C MET A 133 9.96 -2.71 -10.25
N ILE A 134 10.06 -3.16 -9.01
CA ILE A 134 10.42 -4.52 -8.60
C ILE A 134 9.16 -5.24 -8.14
N ARG A 135 9.06 -6.52 -8.42
CA ARG A 135 7.95 -7.39 -7.95
C ARG A 135 8.42 -8.22 -6.75
N GLN A 136 7.53 -8.58 -5.86
CA GLN A 136 7.87 -9.46 -4.72
C GLN A 136 8.50 -10.78 -5.14
N VAL A 137 8.08 -11.35 -6.27
CA VAL A 137 8.65 -12.58 -6.82
C VAL A 137 10.12 -12.45 -7.22
N ASP A 138 10.62 -11.22 -7.43
CA ASP A 138 12.01 -10.93 -7.80
C ASP A 138 12.96 -11.01 -6.58
N ILE A 139 12.42 -10.99 -5.36
CA ILE A 139 13.22 -11.08 -4.12
C ILE A 139 13.93 -12.43 -4.02
N PHE A 140 13.24 -13.52 -4.30
CA PHE A 140 13.80 -14.87 -4.17
C PHE A 140 15.03 -15.12 -5.05
N PRO A 141 15.01 -14.93 -6.38
CA PRO A 141 16.21 -15.09 -7.19
C PRO A 141 17.31 -14.10 -6.83
N SER A 142 16.97 -12.93 -6.31
CA SER A 142 17.95 -11.95 -5.84
C SER A 142 18.70 -12.43 -4.59
N ILE A 143 17.98 -13.04 -3.65
CA ILE A 143 18.61 -13.67 -2.47
C ILE A 143 19.56 -14.78 -2.92
N LEU A 144 19.13 -15.66 -3.82
CA LEU A 144 19.98 -16.75 -4.33
C LEU A 144 21.27 -16.20 -4.95
N ASN A 145 21.17 -15.13 -5.71
CA ASN A 145 22.34 -14.47 -6.28
C ASN A 145 23.29 -13.92 -5.21
N LEU A 146 22.76 -13.24 -4.17
CA LEU A 146 23.57 -12.69 -3.08
C LEU A 146 24.35 -13.74 -2.29
N ILE A 147 23.78 -14.95 -2.15
CA ILE A 147 24.41 -16.08 -1.47
C ILE A 147 25.13 -17.03 -2.44
N SER A 148 25.29 -16.65 -3.70
CA SER A 148 26.00 -17.39 -4.74
C SER A 148 25.39 -18.79 -5.03
N LEU A 149 24.09 -18.92 -4.90
CA LEU A 149 23.34 -20.13 -5.29
C LEU A 149 22.70 -19.95 -6.67
N PRO A 150 22.63 -21.03 -7.47
CA PRO A 150 21.97 -20.98 -8.77
C PRO A 150 20.45 -20.79 -8.62
N SER A 151 19.87 -19.94 -9.46
CA SER A 151 18.41 -19.81 -9.56
C SER A 151 17.81 -21.00 -10.31
N PRO A 152 16.65 -21.53 -9.85
CA PRO A 152 15.90 -22.52 -10.63
C PRO A 152 15.46 -21.97 -11.99
N ASN A 153 15.39 -22.86 -13.00
CA ASN A 153 15.03 -22.45 -14.37
C ASN A 153 13.56 -22.05 -14.57
N ASN A 154 12.67 -22.45 -13.67
CA ASN A 154 11.22 -22.27 -13.82
C ASN A 154 10.65 -21.38 -12.68
N ILE A 155 11.14 -20.14 -12.58
CA ILE A 155 10.62 -19.14 -11.64
C ILE A 155 10.20 -17.89 -12.39
N ASP A 156 9.15 -17.23 -11.92
CA ASP A 156 8.62 -15.99 -12.53
C ASP A 156 9.43 -14.75 -12.13
N GLY A 157 10.25 -14.84 -11.10
CA GLY A 157 11.06 -13.74 -10.59
C GLY A 157 12.38 -13.57 -11.32
N GLU A 158 12.90 -12.36 -11.31
CA GLU A 158 14.19 -12.00 -11.89
C GLU A 158 15.12 -11.39 -10.82
N ASN A 159 16.43 -11.61 -10.99
CA ASN A 159 17.42 -11.01 -10.09
C ASN A 159 17.44 -9.48 -10.26
N ILE A 160 17.15 -8.75 -9.18
CA ILE A 160 17.13 -7.28 -9.16
C ILE A 160 18.51 -6.64 -9.32
N PHE A 161 19.58 -7.39 -9.12
CA PHE A 161 20.96 -6.92 -9.34
C PHE A 161 21.45 -7.18 -10.78
N SER A 162 20.59 -7.66 -11.65
CA SER A 162 20.92 -7.80 -13.07
C SER A 162 20.84 -6.46 -13.81
N LEU A 163 21.55 -6.32 -14.93
CA LEU A 163 21.53 -5.12 -15.79
C LEU A 163 20.13 -4.68 -16.24
N LYS A 164 19.14 -5.54 -16.11
CA LYS A 164 17.75 -5.20 -16.43
C LYS A 164 17.15 -4.18 -15.47
N TYR A 165 17.68 -4.06 -14.27
CA TYR A 165 17.18 -3.19 -13.22
C TYR A 165 18.05 -1.95 -12.95
N ASP A 166 19.10 -1.78 -13.72
CA ASP A 166 19.95 -0.58 -13.69
C ASP A 166 19.26 0.67 -14.32
#